data_c52d7075cb821b26212f6f3134c07833
#
_entry.id   c52d7075cb821b26212f6f3134c07833
#
_cell.length_a   1.000
_cell.length_b   1.000
_cell.length_c   1.000
_cell.angle_alpha   90.00
_cell.angle_beta   90.00
_cell.angle_gamma   90.00
#
_symmetry.space_group_name_H-M   'P 1'
#
loop_
_entity.id
_entity.type
_entity.pdbx_description
1 polymer ?
#
loop_
_entity_poly.entity_id
_entity_poly.type
_entity_poly.pdbx_seq_one_letter_code
_entity_poly.pdbx_strand_id
1 'polypeptide(L)'
;MMKKLCIDFGSGYNPKTGYKTCDVTSFPQLDFQYDGKDEIVGLREKSVDVFYLRNVVHHIPDLQRTFTTLKKYLKLGGKLVIIDCNKNHYKTNVFLDNLWYRFVGNNNEIFISKQYRDYINVLLKLGFKQLYYKSFKEKEITKYECN
;
A
#
# COMPACT_ATOMS: atom_id res chain seq x y z
N MET A 1 25.82 -12.17 4.02
CA MET A 1 24.59 -11.45 4.47
C MET A 1 23.40 -11.87 3.65
N MET A 2 22.32 -12.21 4.30
CA MET A 2 21.06 -12.47 3.57
C MET A 2 20.53 -11.17 2.97
N LYS A 3 20.17 -11.21 1.68
CA LYS A 3 19.57 -10.07 0.97
C LYS A 3 18.18 -9.77 1.57
N LYS A 4 17.93 -8.49 1.90
CA LYS A 4 16.61 -8.06 2.37
C LYS A 4 15.55 -8.26 1.29
N LEU A 5 14.39 -8.76 1.67
CA LEU A 5 13.24 -8.85 0.80
C LEU A 5 12.38 -7.59 0.96
N CYS A 6 12.45 -6.72 -0.03
CA CYS A 6 11.67 -5.49 -0.11
C CYS A 6 10.65 -5.61 -1.24
N ILE A 7 9.40 -5.30 -0.95
CA ILE A 7 8.27 -5.46 -1.88
C ILE A 7 7.57 -4.11 -2.07
N ASP A 8 7.39 -3.72 -3.32
CA ASP A 8 6.51 -2.62 -3.74
C ASP A 8 5.09 -3.19 -3.90
N PHE A 9 4.23 -2.89 -2.94
CA PHE A 9 2.85 -3.36 -2.90
C PHE A 9 1.93 -2.35 -3.57
N GLY A 10 1.14 -2.79 -4.54
CA GLY A 10 0.42 -1.91 -5.44
C GLY A 10 1.37 -1.26 -6.45
N SER A 11 2.30 -2.04 -6.98
CA SER A 11 3.42 -1.57 -7.81
C SER A 11 2.99 -0.97 -9.14
N GLY A 12 1.83 -1.38 -9.69
CA GLY A 12 1.32 -0.88 -10.95
C GLY A 12 2.32 -0.99 -12.10
N TYR A 13 2.27 -0.01 -12.99
CA TYR A 13 3.17 0.07 -14.15
C TYR A 13 4.53 0.73 -13.86
N ASN A 14 4.70 1.31 -12.68
CA ASN A 14 5.88 2.12 -12.34
C ASN A 14 6.50 1.68 -11.02
N PRO A 15 6.99 0.44 -10.93
CA PRO A 15 7.49 -0.13 -9.69
C PRO A 15 8.75 0.60 -9.20
N LYS A 16 8.95 0.54 -7.88
CA LYS A 16 10.15 1.06 -7.23
C LYS A 16 11.36 0.23 -7.62
N THR A 17 12.38 0.87 -8.18
CA THR A 17 13.63 0.21 -8.57
C THR A 17 14.28 -0.53 -7.41
N GLY A 18 14.68 -1.78 -7.64
CA GLY A 18 15.34 -2.63 -6.66
C GLY A 18 14.38 -3.35 -5.70
N TYR A 19 13.06 -3.12 -5.79
CA TYR A 19 12.05 -3.83 -5.04
C TYR A 19 11.42 -4.94 -5.88
N LYS A 20 10.93 -5.99 -5.23
CA LYS A 20 10.05 -6.97 -5.85
C LYS A 20 8.67 -6.37 -6.03
N THR A 21 7.95 -6.79 -7.05
CA THR A 21 6.63 -6.25 -7.39
C THR A 21 5.50 -7.12 -6.85
N CYS A 22 4.46 -6.48 -6.35
CA CYS A 22 3.24 -7.13 -5.91
C CYS A 22 2.04 -6.25 -6.22
N ASP A 23 1.00 -6.81 -6.81
CA ASP A 23 -0.23 -6.08 -7.11
C ASP A 23 -1.45 -7.02 -7.08
N VAL A 24 -2.64 -6.47 -6.92
CA VAL A 24 -3.91 -7.19 -7.09
C VAL A 24 -4.23 -7.37 -8.58
N THR A 25 -3.82 -6.42 -9.40
CA THR A 25 -3.93 -6.52 -10.86
C THR A 25 -2.80 -7.36 -11.42
N SER A 26 -3.12 -8.30 -12.31
CA SER A 26 -2.11 -9.14 -12.95
C SER A 26 -1.37 -8.35 -14.03
N PHE A 27 -0.06 -8.19 -13.84
CA PHE A 27 0.86 -7.62 -14.84
C PHE A 27 1.86 -8.68 -15.27
N PRO A 28 2.36 -8.67 -16.54
CA PRO A 28 3.27 -9.70 -17.04
C PRO A 28 4.58 -9.88 -16.25
N GLN A 29 4.98 -8.86 -15.49
CA GLN A 29 6.27 -8.82 -14.77
C GLN A 29 6.12 -8.82 -13.26
N LEU A 30 4.96 -9.24 -12.72
CA LEU A 30 4.77 -9.35 -11.28
C LEU A 30 5.62 -10.48 -10.70
N ASP A 31 6.31 -10.17 -9.61
CA ASP A 31 6.98 -11.20 -8.79
C ASP A 31 5.96 -11.95 -7.92
N PHE A 32 4.96 -11.24 -7.38
CA PHE A 32 3.93 -11.78 -6.49
C PHE A 32 2.56 -11.24 -6.84
N GLN A 33 1.52 -12.06 -6.67
CA GLN A 33 0.13 -11.70 -6.91
C GLN A 33 -0.63 -11.63 -5.58
N TYR A 34 -1.21 -10.47 -5.27
CA TYR A 34 -2.17 -10.35 -4.17
C TYR A 34 -3.57 -10.75 -4.64
N ASP A 35 -4.25 -11.62 -3.90
CA ASP A 35 -5.58 -12.11 -4.26
C ASP A 35 -6.72 -11.11 -3.96
N GLY A 36 -6.38 -9.96 -3.40
CA GLY A 36 -7.35 -8.94 -2.96
C GLY A 36 -8.05 -9.27 -1.64
N LYS A 37 -7.65 -10.34 -0.98
CA LYS A 37 -8.25 -10.84 0.27
C LYS A 37 -7.21 -11.08 1.35
N ASP A 38 -6.66 -12.27 1.42
CA ASP A 38 -5.88 -12.75 2.54
C ASP A 38 -4.52 -13.32 2.15
N GLU A 39 -4.21 -13.43 0.85
CA GLU A 39 -3.05 -14.15 0.39
C GLU A 39 -2.23 -13.39 -0.65
N ILE A 40 -0.92 -13.46 -0.51
CA ILE A 40 0.03 -13.07 -1.55
C ILE A 40 0.65 -14.35 -2.09
N VAL A 41 0.22 -14.73 -3.29
CA VAL A 41 0.61 -16.00 -3.92
C VAL A 41 2.12 -16.04 -4.17
N GLY A 42 2.74 -17.14 -3.78
CA GLY A 42 4.17 -17.37 -3.94
C GLY A 42 5.06 -16.74 -2.86
N LEU A 43 4.48 -15.97 -1.93
CA LEU A 43 5.20 -15.34 -0.85
C LEU A 43 5.09 -16.15 0.44
N ARG A 44 6.22 -16.33 1.13
CA ARG A 44 6.25 -17.02 2.43
C ARG A 44 5.91 -16.05 3.57
N GLU A 45 5.11 -16.50 4.53
CA GLU A 45 4.84 -15.75 5.76
C GLU A 45 6.14 -15.42 6.52
N LYS A 46 6.14 -14.28 7.22
CA LYS A 46 7.30 -13.80 8.01
C LYS A 46 8.60 -13.73 7.24
N SER A 47 8.53 -13.41 5.94
CA SER A 47 9.72 -13.35 5.07
C SER A 47 10.09 -11.94 4.60
N VAL A 48 9.17 -10.99 4.69
CA VAL A 48 9.34 -9.64 4.13
C VAL A 48 9.99 -8.71 5.13
N ASP A 49 11.03 -8.01 4.70
CA ASP A 49 11.70 -6.99 5.49
C ASP A 49 11.03 -5.61 5.36
N VAL A 50 10.57 -5.27 4.14
CA VAL A 50 9.91 -3.98 3.88
C VAL A 50 8.78 -4.17 2.86
N PHE A 51 7.59 -3.69 3.22
CA PHE A 51 6.57 -3.32 2.25
C PHE A 51 6.57 -1.82 2.01
N TYR A 52 6.56 -1.42 0.76
CA TYR A 52 6.48 -0.04 0.30
C TYR A 52 5.18 0.16 -0.47
N LEU A 53 4.38 1.12 -0.03
CA LEU A 53 3.09 1.47 -0.62
C LEU A 53 3.13 2.93 -1.07
N ARG A 54 3.03 3.16 -2.37
CA ARG A 54 3.03 4.52 -2.94
C ARG A 54 1.77 4.73 -3.77
N ASN A 55 0.94 5.69 -3.36
CA ASN A 55 -0.30 6.04 -4.02
C ASN A 55 -1.25 4.84 -4.21
N VAL A 56 -1.34 3.96 -3.23
CA VAL A 56 -2.14 2.74 -3.29
C VAL A 56 -3.19 2.66 -2.19
N VAL A 57 -2.97 3.29 -1.04
CA VAL A 57 -3.89 3.17 0.11
C VAL A 57 -5.31 3.63 -0.24
N HIS A 58 -5.44 4.69 -1.01
CA HIS A 58 -6.74 5.18 -1.47
C HIS A 58 -7.45 4.26 -2.48
N HIS A 59 -6.77 3.24 -3.00
CA HIS A 59 -7.34 2.20 -3.85
C HIS A 59 -7.70 0.92 -3.10
N ILE A 60 -7.41 0.82 -1.81
CA ILE A 60 -7.66 -0.38 -1.01
C ILE A 60 -9.09 -0.33 -0.45
N PRO A 61 -10.00 -1.25 -0.84
CA PRO A 61 -11.38 -1.25 -0.34
C PRO A 61 -11.46 -1.52 1.15
N ASP A 62 -10.75 -2.53 1.63
CA ASP A 62 -10.72 -2.96 3.03
C ASP A 62 -9.30 -2.82 3.60
N LEU A 63 -9.04 -1.69 4.26
CA LEU A 63 -7.73 -1.38 4.85
C LEU A 63 -7.35 -2.38 5.93
N GLN A 64 -8.29 -2.73 6.82
CA GLN A 64 -8.00 -3.62 7.92
C GLN A 64 -7.60 -5.01 7.43
N ARG A 65 -8.33 -5.54 6.47
CA ARG A 65 -8.03 -6.85 5.88
C ARG A 65 -6.68 -6.85 5.17
N THR A 66 -6.43 -5.87 4.32
CA THR A 66 -5.17 -5.75 3.60
C THR A 66 -3.98 -5.59 4.53
N PHE A 67 -4.05 -4.70 5.52
CA PHE A 67 -2.94 -4.53 6.47
C PHE A 67 -2.74 -5.74 7.39
N THR A 68 -3.80 -6.47 7.73
CA THR A 68 -3.67 -7.76 8.42
C THR A 68 -2.90 -8.76 7.56
N THR A 69 -3.20 -8.80 6.27
CA THR A 69 -2.46 -9.64 5.31
C THR A 69 -1.00 -9.24 5.22
N LEU A 70 -0.69 -7.96 5.05
CA LEU A 70 0.71 -7.48 5.00
C LEU A 70 1.46 -7.81 6.30
N LYS A 71 0.81 -7.67 7.45
CA LYS A 71 1.38 -8.03 8.76
C LYS A 71 1.75 -9.52 8.82
N LYS A 72 0.92 -10.40 8.26
CA LYS A 72 1.18 -11.85 8.19
C LYS A 72 2.51 -12.16 7.50
N TYR A 73 2.83 -11.43 6.43
CA TYR A 73 4.04 -11.66 5.65
C TYR A 73 5.28 -10.90 6.16
N LEU A 74 5.10 -9.82 6.91
CA LEU A 74 6.21 -9.09 7.52
C LEU A 74 6.93 -9.92 8.59
N LYS A 75 8.26 -9.83 8.60
CA LYS A 75 9.07 -10.29 9.74
C LYS A 75 8.75 -9.47 10.98
N LEU A 76 9.05 -10.00 12.14
CA LEU A 76 9.15 -9.21 13.37
C LEU A 76 10.19 -8.10 13.16
N GLY A 77 9.84 -6.86 13.47
CA GLY A 77 10.68 -5.70 13.16
C GLY A 77 10.70 -5.28 11.69
N GLY A 78 9.98 -5.98 10.81
CA GLY A 78 9.79 -5.57 9.41
C GLY A 78 9.09 -4.23 9.31
N LYS A 79 9.31 -3.52 8.22
CA LYS A 79 8.83 -2.14 8.04
C LYS A 79 7.72 -2.05 7.01
N LEU A 80 6.79 -1.15 7.28
CA LEU A 80 5.78 -0.70 6.34
C LEU A 80 6.00 0.79 6.06
N VAL A 81 6.22 1.15 4.81
CA VAL A 81 6.44 2.54 4.37
C VAL A 81 5.31 2.94 3.46
N ILE A 82 4.59 3.99 3.81
CA ILE A 82 3.44 4.49 3.04
C ILE A 82 3.70 5.92 2.61
N ILE A 83 3.51 6.18 1.32
CA ILE A 83 3.47 7.52 0.73
C ILE A 83 2.13 7.65 0.01
N ASP A 84 1.25 8.48 0.52
CA ASP A 84 -0.10 8.64 -0.04
C ASP A 84 -0.62 10.06 0.10
N CYS A 85 -1.82 10.28 -0.41
CA CYS A 85 -2.51 11.56 -0.31
C CYS A 85 -2.90 11.87 1.13
N ASN A 86 -2.68 13.11 1.55
CA ASN A 86 -3.10 13.59 2.86
C ASN A 86 -4.50 14.22 2.81
N LYS A 87 -4.98 14.70 3.96
CA LYS A 87 -6.31 15.34 4.07
C LYS A 87 -6.50 16.55 3.15
N ASN A 88 -5.43 17.28 2.84
CA ASN A 88 -5.51 18.46 1.99
C ASN A 88 -5.83 18.09 0.54
N HIS A 89 -5.26 16.99 0.03
CA HIS A 89 -5.58 16.49 -1.30
C HIS A 89 -7.09 16.25 -1.47
N TYR A 90 -7.71 15.61 -0.48
CA TYR A 90 -9.14 15.28 -0.54
C TYR A 90 -10.06 16.51 -0.46
N LYS A 91 -9.59 17.61 0.07
CA LYS A 91 -10.35 18.88 0.08
C LYS A 91 -10.36 19.57 -1.27
N THR A 92 -9.31 19.39 -2.08
CA THR A 92 -9.07 20.19 -3.29
C THR A 92 -9.30 19.46 -4.60
N ASN A 93 -9.02 18.16 -4.69
CA ASN A 93 -8.84 17.48 -5.98
C ASN A 93 -9.65 16.19 -6.20
N VAL A 94 -10.48 15.75 -5.27
CA VAL A 94 -11.20 14.46 -5.37
C VAL A 94 -12.06 14.35 -6.63
N PHE A 95 -12.68 15.45 -7.05
CA PHE A 95 -13.53 15.44 -8.25
C PHE A 95 -12.73 15.23 -9.54
N LEU A 96 -11.57 15.90 -9.67
CA LEU A 96 -10.72 15.80 -10.86
C LEU A 96 -10.04 14.44 -10.95
N ASP A 97 -9.59 13.88 -9.82
CA ASP A 97 -9.00 12.53 -9.78
C ASP A 97 -10.01 11.47 -10.19
N ASN A 98 -11.24 11.54 -9.69
CA ASN A 98 -12.30 10.61 -10.09
C ASN A 98 -12.64 10.72 -11.59
N LEU A 99 -12.61 11.93 -12.14
CA LEU A 99 -12.85 12.16 -13.56
C LEU A 99 -11.72 11.57 -14.41
N TRP A 100 -10.47 11.80 -14.01
CA TRP A 100 -9.28 11.25 -14.68
C TRP A 100 -9.32 9.72 -14.74
N TYR A 101 -9.59 9.07 -13.63
CA TYR A 101 -9.67 7.61 -13.58
C TYR A 101 -10.82 7.02 -14.42
N ARG A 102 -11.91 7.74 -14.58
CA ARG A 102 -12.99 7.35 -15.51
C ARG A 102 -12.56 7.40 -16.98
N PHE A 103 -11.69 8.32 -17.33
CA PHE A 103 -11.23 8.49 -18.72
C PHE A 103 -10.05 7.57 -19.09
N VAL A 104 -9.17 7.23 -18.15
CA VAL A 104 -7.89 6.56 -18.41
C VAL A 104 -7.90 5.11 -17.95
N GLY A 105 -8.80 4.74 -17.04
CA GLY A 105 -8.81 3.46 -16.38
C GLY A 105 -9.81 2.46 -16.94
N ASN A 106 -9.45 1.20 -16.83
CA ASN A 106 -10.39 0.10 -16.90
C ASN A 106 -11.25 0.16 -15.63
N ASN A 107 -12.40 0.83 -15.74
CA ASN A 107 -13.20 1.33 -14.62
C ASN A 107 -13.82 0.24 -13.72
N ASN A 108 -13.72 -1.04 -14.08
CA ASN A 108 -14.47 -2.09 -13.43
C ASN A 108 -13.83 -2.65 -12.16
N GLU A 109 -12.57 -2.29 -11.85
CA GLU A 109 -11.81 -2.91 -10.77
C GLU A 109 -11.12 -1.92 -9.83
N ILE A 110 -11.14 -0.62 -10.10
CA ILE A 110 -10.43 0.37 -9.30
C ILE A 110 -11.38 1.01 -8.30
N PHE A 111 -11.29 0.55 -7.05
CA PHE A 111 -11.84 1.30 -5.93
C PHE A 111 -11.02 2.57 -5.73
N ILE A 112 -11.70 3.71 -5.58
CA ILE A 112 -11.08 4.98 -5.21
C ILE A 112 -11.86 5.57 -4.06
N SER A 113 -11.18 5.78 -2.94
CA SER A 113 -11.80 6.45 -1.80
C SER A 113 -12.06 7.92 -2.14
N LYS A 114 -13.29 8.38 -1.94
CA LYS A 114 -13.69 9.78 -2.12
C LYS A 114 -13.34 10.69 -0.95
N GLN A 115 -12.87 10.09 0.14
CA GLN A 115 -12.52 10.79 1.37
C GLN A 115 -11.22 10.21 1.94
N TYR A 116 -10.48 11.04 2.67
CA TYR A 116 -9.36 10.57 3.45
C TYR A 116 -9.81 9.48 4.43
N ARG A 117 -9.11 8.37 4.41
CA ARG A 117 -9.35 7.27 5.35
C ARG A 117 -8.19 7.21 6.33
N ASP A 118 -8.52 7.12 7.61
CA ASP A 118 -7.52 7.09 8.68
C ASP A 118 -6.85 5.72 8.78
N TYR A 119 -5.98 5.43 7.81
CA TYR A 119 -5.20 4.19 7.78
C TYR A 119 -4.19 4.13 8.94
N ILE A 120 -3.78 5.27 9.48
CA ILE A 120 -2.88 5.36 10.64
C ILE A 120 -3.52 4.68 11.84
N ASN A 121 -4.75 5.02 12.17
CA ASN A 121 -5.48 4.37 13.28
C ASN A 121 -5.71 2.88 13.04
N VAL A 122 -5.97 2.46 11.81
CA VAL A 122 -6.10 1.03 11.47
C VAL A 122 -4.80 0.29 11.78
N LEU A 123 -3.66 0.84 11.36
CA LEU A 123 -2.34 0.24 11.60
C LEU A 123 -1.99 0.18 13.10
N LEU A 124 -2.25 1.25 13.83
CA LEU A 124 -2.01 1.29 15.28
C LEU A 124 -2.87 0.25 16.02
N LYS A 125 -4.15 0.10 15.65
CA LYS A 125 -5.04 -0.93 16.20
C LYS A 125 -4.58 -2.36 15.87
N LEU A 126 -3.92 -2.56 14.75
CA LEU A 126 -3.30 -3.85 14.39
C LEU A 126 -1.98 -4.12 15.11
N GLY A 127 -1.52 -3.21 15.96
CA GLY A 127 -0.31 -3.36 16.76
C GLY A 127 0.97 -2.91 16.08
N PHE A 128 0.90 -2.20 14.96
CA PHE A 128 2.08 -1.57 14.38
C PHE A 128 2.55 -0.39 15.22
N LYS A 129 3.86 -0.24 15.34
CA LYS A 129 4.50 0.92 15.97
C LYS A 129 4.83 1.97 14.92
N GLN A 130 4.29 3.17 15.06
CA GLN A 130 4.64 4.28 14.18
C GLN A 130 6.05 4.80 14.50
N LEU A 131 6.89 4.86 13.48
CA LEU A 131 8.28 5.33 13.60
C LEU A 131 8.47 6.75 13.05
N TYR A 132 7.66 7.14 12.09
CA TYR A 132 7.83 8.39 11.36
C TYR A 132 6.51 8.89 10.76
N TYR A 133 6.32 10.20 10.77
CA TYR A 133 5.24 10.88 10.06
C TYR A 133 5.74 12.23 9.55
N LYS A 134 5.45 12.54 8.28
CA LYS A 134 5.65 13.85 7.71
C LYS A 134 4.55 14.13 6.69
N SER A 135 3.91 15.28 6.80
CA SER A 135 2.93 15.74 5.82
C SER A 135 3.45 17.03 5.17
N PHE A 136 3.32 17.12 3.86
CA PHE A 136 3.68 18.32 3.11
C PHE A 136 2.82 18.45 1.86
N LYS A 137 2.30 19.66 1.60
CA LYS A 137 1.36 19.90 0.50
C LYS A 137 0.19 18.92 0.53
N GLU A 138 0.08 18.05 -0.47
CA GLU A 138 -1.00 17.07 -0.65
C GLU A 138 -0.60 15.64 -0.35
N LYS A 139 0.62 15.41 0.12
CA LYS A 139 1.18 14.08 0.41
C LYS A 139 1.56 13.93 1.88
N GLU A 140 1.54 12.69 2.33
CA GLU A 140 2.10 12.29 3.63
C GLU A 140 2.96 11.04 3.49
N ILE A 141 3.99 10.96 4.32
CA ILE A 141 4.90 9.83 4.41
C ILE A 141 4.84 9.30 5.83
N THR A 142 4.57 8.00 5.96
CA THR A 142 4.51 7.33 7.25
C THR A 142 5.33 6.05 7.23
N LYS A 143 5.93 5.72 8.38
CA LYS A 143 6.68 4.46 8.56
C LYS A 143 6.24 3.77 9.82
N TYR A 144 6.11 2.47 9.74
CA TYR A 144 5.68 1.60 10.83
C TYR A 144 6.62 0.41 10.97
N GLU A 145 6.66 -0.14 12.18
CA GLU A 145 7.36 -1.38 12.49
C GLU A 145 6.34 -2.43 12.92
N CYS A 146 6.51 -3.64 12.40
CA CYS A 146 5.73 -4.80 12.78
C CYS A 146 6.24 -5.36 14.11
N ASN A 147 5.42 -5.32 15.10
CA ASN A 147 5.68 -5.93 16.41
C ASN A 147 5.07 -7.34 16.53
#